data_b9b004606d964acb0fee1162d5d1142f
#
_entry.id   b9b004606d964acb0fee1162d5d1142f
#
_cell.length_a   1.000
_cell.length_b   1.000
_cell.length_c   1.000
_cell.angle_alpha   90.00
_cell.angle_beta   90.00
_cell.angle_gamma   90.00
#
_symmetry.space_group_name_H-M   'P 1'
#
loop_
_entity.id
_entity.type
_entity.pdbx_description
1 polymer ?
#
loop_
_entity_poly.entity_id
_entity_poly.type
_entity_poly.pdbx_seq_one_letter_code
_entity_poly.pdbx_strand_id
1 'polypeptide(L)'
;MAEFITVGVAGSITSGEALAVEVNDIAISIWNVNGQLFAINDICTHEEAYLSEGDMLDDYCVSCPLHGAEFDVRTGAARCLPATIPVATYPVRVEGNAIQVAV
;
A
#
# COMPACT_ATOMS: atom_id res chain seq x y z
N MET A 1 -9.56 18.22 -3.92
CA MET A 1 -9.10 18.13 -2.54
C MET A 1 -9.41 16.73 -2.01
N ALA A 2 -8.41 16.07 -1.43
CA ALA A 2 -8.59 14.71 -0.94
C ALA A 2 -9.43 14.68 0.33
N GLU A 3 -10.27 13.67 0.46
CA GLU A 3 -11.06 13.44 1.66
C GLU A 3 -10.61 12.15 2.31
N PHE A 4 -10.59 12.12 3.64
CA PHE A 4 -10.31 10.89 4.38
C PHE A 4 -11.55 10.02 4.41
N ILE A 5 -11.42 8.78 3.99
CA ILE A 5 -12.50 7.81 3.91
C ILE A 5 -12.13 6.63 4.80
N THR A 6 -13.06 6.21 5.65
CA THR A 6 -12.85 5.04 6.52
C THR A 6 -12.83 3.78 5.70
N VAL A 7 -11.78 2.99 5.83
CA VAL A 7 -11.58 1.75 5.07
C VAL A 7 -11.37 0.52 5.94
N GLY A 8 -11.19 0.69 7.23
CA GLY A 8 -10.97 -0.45 8.11
C GLY A 8 -10.96 -0.05 9.58
N VAL A 9 -10.66 -1.01 10.43
CA VAL A 9 -10.63 -0.85 11.87
C VAL A 9 -9.19 -0.86 12.35
N ALA A 10 -8.84 0.08 13.23
CA ALA A 10 -7.49 0.15 13.80
C ALA A 10 -7.14 -1.19 14.46
N GLY A 11 -5.91 -1.65 14.22
CA GLY A 11 -5.42 -2.91 14.76
C GLY A 11 -5.80 -4.15 13.95
N SER A 12 -6.52 -3.99 12.85
CA SER A 12 -6.95 -5.13 12.02
C SER A 12 -5.87 -5.64 11.07
N ILE A 13 -4.81 -4.85 10.84
CA ILE A 13 -3.74 -5.23 9.92
C ILE A 13 -2.52 -5.64 10.73
N THR A 14 -2.12 -6.88 10.60
CA THR A 14 -0.93 -7.41 11.28
C THR A 14 0.34 -6.83 10.67
N SER A 15 1.37 -6.61 11.49
CA SER A 15 2.67 -6.10 10.99
C SER A 15 3.19 -6.99 9.88
N GLY A 16 3.61 -6.37 8.78
CA GLY A 16 4.11 -7.07 7.60
C GLY A 16 3.02 -7.47 6.61
N GLU A 17 1.76 -7.18 6.93
CA GLU A 17 0.63 -7.54 6.07
C GLU A 17 -0.08 -6.31 5.54
N ALA A 18 -1.02 -6.52 4.63
CA ALA A 18 -1.75 -5.44 3.99
C ALA A 18 -3.26 -5.70 4.02
N LEU A 19 -4.00 -4.60 3.99
CA LEU A 19 -5.44 -4.61 3.72
C LEU A 19 -5.64 -4.02 2.32
N ALA A 20 -6.27 -4.80 1.43
CA ALA A 20 -6.60 -4.33 0.09
C ALA A 20 -8.00 -3.75 0.11
N VAL A 21 -8.16 -2.52 -0.37
CA VAL A 21 -9.46 -1.85 -0.43
C VAL A 21 -9.61 -1.16 -1.79
N GLU A 22 -10.85 -0.85 -2.16
CA GLU A 22 -11.14 -0.06 -3.34
C GLU A 22 -11.91 1.17 -2.91
N VAL A 23 -11.41 2.34 -3.26
CA VAL A 23 -12.01 3.62 -2.92
C VAL A 23 -12.10 4.47 -4.17
N ASN A 24 -13.32 4.88 -4.55
CA ASN A 24 -13.55 5.68 -5.75
C ASN A 24 -12.91 5.05 -6.99
N ASP A 25 -13.08 3.74 -7.13
CA ASP A 25 -12.53 2.93 -8.23
C ASP A 25 -10.99 2.86 -8.25
N ILE A 26 -10.34 3.24 -7.14
CA ILE A 26 -8.89 3.14 -7.01
C ILE A 26 -8.57 1.97 -6.08
N ALA A 27 -7.76 1.03 -6.57
CA ALA A 27 -7.29 -0.10 -5.75
C ALA A 27 -6.13 0.38 -4.89
N ILE A 28 -6.26 0.22 -3.57
CA ILE A 28 -5.29 0.70 -2.60
C ILE A 28 -4.92 -0.44 -1.66
N SER A 29 -3.64 -0.58 -1.35
CA SER A 29 -3.19 -1.48 -0.28
C SER A 29 -2.66 -0.65 0.87
N ILE A 30 -3.08 -1.01 2.09
CA ILE A 30 -2.63 -0.34 3.31
C ILE A 30 -1.74 -1.32 4.05
N TRP A 31 -0.48 -0.97 4.18
CA TRP A 31 0.54 -1.83 4.77
C TRP A 31 0.87 -1.41 6.19
N ASN A 32 0.97 -2.38 7.08
CA ASN A 32 1.45 -2.16 8.44
C ASN A 32 2.92 -2.55 8.48
N VAL A 33 3.77 -1.58 8.79
CA VAL A 33 5.20 -1.83 8.97
C VAL A 33 5.57 -1.39 10.39
N ASN A 34 5.71 -2.37 11.27
CA ASN A 34 6.05 -2.15 12.68
C ASN A 34 5.11 -1.16 13.38
N GLY A 35 3.82 -1.22 13.07
CA GLY A 35 2.80 -0.37 13.69
C GLY A 35 2.51 0.91 12.93
N GLN A 36 3.29 1.24 11.91
CA GLN A 36 3.02 2.39 11.04
C GLN A 36 2.25 1.94 9.82
N LEU A 37 1.27 2.74 9.40
CA LEU A 37 0.47 2.42 8.23
C LEU A 37 0.89 3.27 7.04
N PHE A 38 0.94 2.63 5.88
CA PHE A 38 1.27 3.28 4.61
C PHE A 38 0.28 2.80 3.56
N ALA A 39 -0.21 3.72 2.75
CA ALA A 39 -1.17 3.39 1.69
C ALA A 39 -0.55 3.69 0.33
N ILE A 40 -0.58 2.69 -0.55
CA ILE A 40 -0.08 2.83 -1.92
C ILE A 40 -1.12 2.28 -2.88
N ASN A 41 -1.00 2.66 -4.15
CA ASN A 41 -1.82 2.05 -5.20
C ASN A 41 -1.50 0.55 -5.24
N ASP A 42 -2.51 -0.29 -5.28
CA ASP A 42 -2.34 -1.74 -5.20
C ASP A 42 -1.94 -2.37 -6.53
N ILE A 43 -2.04 -1.64 -7.63
CA ILE A 43 -1.68 -2.17 -8.94
C ILE A 43 -0.22 -1.90 -9.22
N CYS A 44 0.55 -2.97 -9.48
CA CYS A 44 1.95 -2.86 -9.85
C CYS A 44 2.08 -2.09 -11.17
N THR A 45 2.99 -1.10 -11.23
CA THR A 45 3.17 -0.29 -12.43
C THR A 45 3.78 -1.07 -13.59
N HIS A 46 4.42 -2.19 -13.29
CA HIS A 46 5.04 -3.05 -14.30
C HIS A 46 4.03 -4.01 -14.93
N GLU A 47 3.14 -4.56 -14.11
CA GLU A 47 2.20 -5.60 -14.53
C GLU A 47 0.85 -5.38 -13.86
N GLU A 48 -0.20 -5.99 -14.41
CA GLU A 48 -1.52 -6.00 -13.76
C GLU A 48 -1.52 -7.05 -12.64
N ALA A 49 -0.82 -6.73 -11.57
CA ALA A 49 -0.74 -7.57 -10.39
C ALA A 49 -1.02 -6.73 -9.16
N TYR A 50 -1.61 -7.34 -8.15
CA TYR A 50 -1.93 -6.64 -6.89
C TYR A 50 -0.75 -6.77 -5.92
N LEU A 51 -0.20 -5.63 -5.52
CA LEU A 51 0.92 -5.61 -4.58
C LEU A 51 0.55 -6.21 -3.23
N SER A 52 -0.74 -6.11 -2.83
CA SER A 52 -1.23 -6.70 -1.60
C SER A 52 -1.12 -8.23 -1.58
N GLU A 53 -0.98 -8.86 -2.75
CA GLU A 53 -0.76 -10.31 -2.84
C GLU A 53 0.72 -10.68 -2.79
N GLY A 54 1.60 -9.69 -2.80
CA GLY A 54 3.03 -9.90 -2.67
C GLY A 54 3.47 -9.90 -1.22
N ASP A 55 4.77 -9.79 -1.01
CA ASP A 55 5.35 -9.86 0.32
C ASP A 55 5.99 -8.56 0.73
N MET A 56 5.86 -8.21 2.01
CA MET A 56 6.63 -7.14 2.62
C MET A 56 8.04 -7.67 2.86
N LEU A 57 9.01 -6.99 2.28
CA LEU A 57 10.42 -7.27 2.48
C LEU A 57 10.95 -6.34 3.57
N ASP A 58 12.25 -6.40 3.82
CA ASP A 58 12.90 -5.47 4.74
C ASP A 58 12.91 -4.06 4.14
N ASP A 59 13.16 -3.06 4.97
CA ASP A 59 13.33 -1.67 4.54
C ASP A 59 12.11 -1.07 3.85
N TYR A 60 10.90 -1.41 4.32
CA TYR A 60 9.65 -0.81 3.83
C TYR A 60 9.33 -1.12 2.36
N CYS A 61 9.91 -2.17 1.80
CA CYS A 61 9.66 -2.53 0.41
C CYS A 61 8.67 -3.67 0.30
N VAL A 62 7.78 -3.58 -0.69
CA VAL A 62 6.87 -4.67 -1.05
C VAL A 62 7.27 -5.21 -2.40
N SER A 63 7.16 -6.52 -2.56
CA SER A 63 7.53 -7.23 -3.77
C SER A 63 6.27 -7.57 -4.57
N CYS A 64 6.29 -7.25 -5.87
CA CYS A 64 5.23 -7.65 -6.78
C CYS A 64 5.25 -9.18 -6.92
N PRO A 65 4.08 -9.85 -6.82
CA PRO A 65 4.07 -11.32 -6.87
C PRO A 65 4.44 -11.93 -8.22
N LEU A 66 4.42 -11.15 -9.31
CA LEU A 66 4.70 -11.72 -10.63
C LEU A 66 6.19 -11.73 -10.96
N HIS A 67 6.88 -10.61 -10.92
CA HIS A 67 8.26 -10.55 -11.39
C HIS A 67 9.23 -9.99 -10.36
N GLY A 68 8.80 -9.88 -9.11
CA GLY A 68 9.69 -9.44 -8.04
C GLY A 68 10.04 -7.96 -8.07
N ALA A 69 9.31 -7.15 -8.81
CA ALA A 69 9.49 -5.70 -8.77
C ALA A 69 9.22 -5.22 -7.33
N GLU A 70 10.02 -4.28 -6.84
CA GLU A 70 9.92 -3.80 -5.47
C GLU A 70 9.60 -2.33 -5.41
N PHE A 71 8.74 -1.97 -4.46
CA PHE A 71 8.31 -0.58 -4.25
C PHE A 71 8.42 -0.22 -2.78
N ASP A 72 8.88 1.01 -2.52
CA ASP A 72 8.94 1.54 -1.15
C ASP A 72 7.56 2.07 -0.78
N VAL A 73 6.96 1.53 0.28
CA VAL A 73 5.59 1.93 0.68
C VAL A 73 5.53 3.33 1.24
N ARG A 74 6.66 3.91 1.66
CA ARG A 74 6.70 5.27 2.19
C ARG A 74 6.62 6.32 1.09
N THR A 75 7.20 6.05 -0.06
CA THR A 75 7.34 7.02 -1.15
C THR A 75 6.72 6.57 -2.45
N GLY A 76 6.44 5.28 -2.60
CA GLY A 76 6.00 4.69 -3.86
C GLY A 76 7.12 4.42 -4.84
N ALA A 77 8.37 4.73 -4.47
CA ALA A 77 9.49 4.61 -5.40
C ALA A 77 9.71 3.16 -5.85
N ALA A 78 9.93 2.99 -7.15
CA ALA A 78 10.34 1.69 -7.70
C ALA A 78 11.80 1.45 -7.30
N ARG A 79 12.04 0.37 -6.57
CA ARG A 79 13.35 0.07 -5.97
C ARG A 79 14.13 -0.97 -6.73
N CYS A 80 13.47 -1.73 -7.60
CA CYS A 80 14.10 -2.88 -8.22
C CYS A 80 13.48 -3.11 -9.60
N LEU A 81 14.31 -3.39 -10.60
CA LEU A 81 13.81 -3.80 -11.91
C LEU A 81 13.00 -5.08 -11.74
N PRO A 82 11.97 -5.31 -12.58
CA PRO A 82 11.67 -4.57 -13.81
C PRO A 82 10.84 -3.29 -13.62
N ALA A 83 10.45 -2.94 -12.40
CA ALA A 83 9.68 -1.72 -12.18
C ALA A 83 10.59 -0.49 -12.26
N THR A 84 10.17 0.50 -13.04
CA THR A 84 10.89 1.78 -13.17
C THR A 84 10.00 2.98 -12.88
N ILE A 85 8.69 2.76 -12.77
CA ILE A 85 7.70 3.81 -12.54
C ILE A 85 7.17 3.66 -11.12
N PRO A 86 7.21 4.73 -10.30
CA PRO A 86 6.71 4.64 -8.93
C PRO A 86 5.19 4.42 -8.88
N VAL A 87 4.72 3.84 -7.79
CA VAL A 87 3.28 3.76 -7.52
C VAL A 87 2.85 5.00 -6.74
N ALA A 88 1.58 5.38 -6.89
CA ALA A 88 1.03 6.49 -6.13
C ALA A 88 0.94 6.13 -4.65
N THR A 89 1.12 7.12 -3.79
CA THR A 89 0.93 6.99 -2.35
C THR A 89 -0.25 7.84 -1.91
N TYR A 90 -0.87 7.46 -0.79
CA TYR A 90 -2.04 8.16 -0.26
C TYR A 90 -1.84 8.40 1.23
N PRO A 91 -2.24 9.57 1.74
CA PRO A 91 -2.21 9.79 3.18
C PRO A 91 -3.11 8.79 3.89
N VAL A 92 -2.62 8.24 5.00
CA VAL A 92 -3.36 7.31 5.83
C VAL A 92 -3.25 7.76 7.28
N ARG A 93 -4.36 7.63 8.02
CA ARG A 93 -4.37 7.99 9.43
C ARG A 93 -5.29 7.04 10.20
N VAL A 94 -5.12 7.03 11.52
CA VAL A 94 -6.07 6.39 12.42
C VAL A 94 -6.82 7.51 13.15
N GLU A 95 -8.12 7.51 13.00
CA GLU A 95 -8.99 8.48 13.68
C GLU A 95 -9.93 7.73 14.59
N GLY A 96 -9.73 7.88 15.92
CA GLY A 96 -10.45 7.04 16.87
C GLY A 96 -10.08 5.58 16.65
N ASN A 97 -11.04 4.76 16.23
CA ASN A 97 -10.84 3.33 15.95
C ASN A 97 -10.91 3.03 14.45
N ALA A 98 -10.82 4.04 13.61
CA ALA A 98 -10.98 3.90 12.17
C ALA A 98 -9.67 4.14 11.43
N ILE A 99 -9.35 3.27 10.47
CA ILE A 99 -8.28 3.51 9.51
C ILE A 99 -8.91 4.29 8.37
N GLN A 100 -8.32 5.45 8.05
CA GLN A 100 -8.81 6.32 7.00
C GLN A 100 -7.71 6.62 5.99
N VAL A 101 -8.10 6.69 4.72
CA VAL A 101 -7.19 7.02 3.63
C VAL A 101 -7.78 8.18 2.84
N ALA A 102 -6.90 9.09 2.38
CA ALA A 102 -7.29 10.24 1.59
C ALA A 102 -7.05 9.98 0.11
N VAL A 103 -8.10 10.13 -0.68
CA VAL A 103 -8.05 9.96 -2.13
C VAL A 103 -8.75 11.10 -2.83
#